data_1fb71f376850644f5d621ee950e97967
#
_entry.id   1fb71f376850644f5d621ee950e97967
#
_cell.length_a   1.000
_cell.length_b   1.000
_cell.length_c   1.000
_cell.angle_alpha   90.00
_cell.angle_beta   90.00
_cell.angle_gamma   90.00
#
_symmetry.space_group_name_H-M   'P 1'
#
loop_
_entity.id
_entity.type
_entity.pdbx_description
1 polymer ?
#
loop_
_entity_poly.entity_id
_entity_poly.type
_entity_poly.pdbx_seq_one_letter_code
_entity_poly.pdbx_strand_id
1 'polypeptide(L)'
;MTKLGTGTEKETVSQQIEPEVDITEEVLDDGYLDVMEDKTVVIFAVGGTIATKKDGEGYLVPAASGEELCKKVPGLDDLCNIEVVNFSCVQSTAVTPGMMLEISKQVQEILKRPDVSGVVITHGTDTLEETAYFLSISLSDEFQNEYFKPIVLTGSMRGADAVGADGPANLLASVKVACHDVKEDIPRVVVCMNNEIHAASRVQKVHSDNIAAFKSPSWGPVGYVDDDLVYFRAGALDLDMGFNFPTPEKLTAKVGIVKAVTGDKGELVDYFTSQKVDGLVIEGFGRGNLPPEMMPSVKKAIDSGIEVVITSRTPAGRILDSYGTPGSVKDSIQLGAVMGGESTSAKVRLLLLYILSQPKAQELRREDPELFRAYLQECLDPVLSERLFSIKA
;
A
#
# COMPACT_ATOMS: atom_id res chain seq x y z
N MET A 1 -61.39 52.61 -27.58
CA MET A 1 -61.04 54.02 -27.29
C MET A 1 -59.67 54.03 -26.69
N THR A 2 -58.80 54.55 -27.42
CA THR A 2 -57.83 55.63 -27.26
C THR A 2 -56.50 55.20 -26.63
N LYS A 3 -55.53 55.07 -27.48
CA LYS A 3 -54.37 55.92 -27.84
C LYS A 3 -53.20 55.89 -26.88
N LEU A 4 -52.07 55.37 -27.41
CA LEU A 4 -50.86 56.12 -27.78
C LEU A 4 -49.95 56.58 -26.64
N GLY A 5 -48.72 56.21 -26.73
CA GLY A 5 -47.60 57.09 -26.39
C GLY A 5 -46.28 56.39 -26.25
N THR A 6 -45.52 56.49 -27.30
CA THR A 6 -44.13 56.92 -27.44
C THR A 6 -42.99 56.16 -26.75
N GLY A 7 -42.13 55.77 -27.58
CA GLY A 7 -40.86 55.15 -27.42
C GLY A 7 -39.81 55.97 -26.62
N THR A 8 -38.89 55.17 -26.11
CA THR A 8 -37.52 55.68 -25.85
C THR A 8 -36.57 54.52 -26.21
N GLU A 9 -35.73 54.83 -27.19
CA GLU A 9 -34.57 54.02 -27.59
C GLU A 9 -33.65 53.87 -26.38
N LYS A 10 -33.32 52.62 -26.09
CA LYS A 10 -32.18 52.29 -25.24
C LYS A 10 -31.06 51.86 -26.13
N GLU A 11 -30.06 52.69 -26.26
CA GLU A 11 -28.74 52.37 -26.76
C GLU A 11 -28.15 51.19 -25.96
N THR A 12 -27.92 50.09 -26.67
CA THR A 12 -27.20 48.95 -26.13
C THR A 12 -25.72 49.21 -26.37
N VAL A 13 -25.02 49.69 -25.35
CA VAL A 13 -23.56 49.71 -25.34
C VAL A 13 -23.11 48.29 -25.03
N SER A 14 -22.70 47.57 -26.08
CA SER A 14 -21.96 46.33 -25.95
C SER A 14 -20.50 46.65 -25.59
N GLN A 15 -20.20 46.65 -24.31
CA GLN A 15 -18.82 46.54 -23.88
C GLN A 15 -18.39 45.07 -24.10
N GLN A 16 -17.58 44.84 -25.12
CA GLN A 16 -16.77 43.65 -25.24
C GLN A 16 -15.71 43.75 -24.13
N ILE A 17 -15.89 42.91 -23.10
CA ILE A 17 -14.83 42.60 -22.15
C ILE A 17 -14.07 41.43 -22.78
N GLU A 18 -12.99 41.73 -23.46
CA GLU A 18 -11.96 40.72 -23.76
C GLU A 18 -11.23 40.46 -22.43
N PRO A 19 -11.20 39.24 -21.93
CA PRO A 19 -10.29 38.90 -20.86
C PRO A 19 -8.89 38.81 -21.44
N GLU A 20 -8.06 39.83 -21.21
CA GLU A 20 -6.60 39.63 -21.23
C GLU A 20 -6.24 38.65 -20.14
N VAL A 21 -6.20 37.38 -20.47
CA VAL A 21 -5.54 36.38 -19.63
C VAL A 21 -4.05 36.51 -19.98
N ASP A 22 -3.34 37.20 -19.13
CA ASP A 22 -1.88 37.19 -19.12
C ASP A 22 -1.44 35.75 -18.72
N ILE A 23 -1.25 34.91 -19.72
CA ILE A 23 -0.65 33.59 -19.53
C ILE A 23 0.84 33.85 -19.40
N THR A 24 1.27 34.24 -18.20
CA THR A 24 2.68 34.15 -17.84
C THR A 24 3.12 32.70 -17.96
N GLU A 25 4.25 32.47 -18.58
CA GLU A 25 4.88 31.18 -18.92
C GLU A 25 5.19 30.27 -17.68
N GLU A 26 4.53 30.43 -16.57
CA GLU A 26 4.81 29.71 -15.32
C GLU A 26 3.90 28.51 -15.04
N VAL A 27 3.00 28.12 -15.93
CA VAL A 27 2.07 27.00 -15.70
C VAL A 27 1.99 26.05 -16.88
N LEU A 28 3.07 25.44 -17.23
CA LEU A 28 3.09 24.14 -17.88
C LEU A 28 4.37 23.43 -17.40
N ASP A 29 4.36 22.97 -16.17
CA ASP A 29 5.11 21.78 -15.81
C ASP A 29 4.38 20.62 -16.55
N ASP A 30 4.61 20.57 -17.85
CA ASP A 30 4.11 19.54 -18.73
C ASP A 30 4.74 18.27 -18.21
N GLY A 31 3.96 17.33 -17.67
CA GLY A 31 4.41 16.02 -17.20
C GLY A 31 5.08 15.17 -18.31
N TYR A 32 5.73 15.83 -19.27
CA TYR A 32 6.64 15.24 -20.25
C TYR A 32 7.87 14.74 -19.51
N LEU A 33 8.15 13.46 -19.66
CA LEU A 33 9.45 12.90 -19.28
C LEU A 33 10.52 13.61 -20.08
N ASP A 34 11.23 14.56 -19.48
CA ASP A 34 12.53 14.96 -20.00
C ASP A 34 13.39 13.69 -20.06
N VAL A 35 13.95 13.38 -21.23
CA VAL A 35 14.89 12.27 -21.39
C VAL A 35 16.03 12.50 -20.41
N MET A 36 16.04 11.72 -19.34
CA MET A 36 16.97 11.89 -18.22
C MET A 36 18.21 11.03 -18.47
N GLU A 37 19.04 11.44 -19.45
CA GLU A 37 20.21 10.69 -19.88
C GLU A 37 21.19 10.33 -18.76
N ASP A 38 21.16 11.05 -17.63
CA ASP A 38 22.06 10.84 -16.49
C ASP A 38 21.41 10.11 -15.29
N LYS A 39 20.13 9.74 -15.37
CA LYS A 39 19.43 9.06 -14.25
C LYS A 39 19.40 7.55 -14.45
N THR A 40 19.55 6.81 -13.37
CA THR A 40 19.49 5.34 -13.35
C THR A 40 18.25 4.87 -12.61
N VAL A 41 17.47 3.98 -13.23
CA VAL A 41 16.44 3.18 -12.51
C VAL A 41 16.98 1.78 -12.26
N VAL A 42 16.91 1.35 -11.02
CA VAL A 42 17.30 -0.01 -10.63
C VAL A 42 16.09 -0.93 -10.69
N ILE A 43 16.14 -1.94 -11.55
CA ILE A 43 15.14 -3.02 -11.60
C ILE A 43 15.58 -4.13 -10.63
N PHE A 44 14.85 -4.26 -9.53
CA PHE A 44 15.11 -5.22 -8.48
C PHE A 44 14.22 -6.45 -8.67
N ALA A 45 14.78 -7.54 -9.19
CA ALA A 45 14.02 -8.72 -9.60
C ALA A 45 13.86 -9.71 -8.44
N VAL A 46 12.63 -9.88 -7.95
CA VAL A 46 12.27 -10.86 -6.92
C VAL A 46 11.71 -12.15 -7.54
N GLY A 47 11.09 -12.06 -8.71
CA GLY A 47 10.49 -13.19 -9.42
C GLY A 47 9.05 -12.93 -9.86
N GLY A 48 8.20 -13.95 -9.79
CA GLY A 48 6.78 -13.89 -10.15
C GLY A 48 6.47 -14.23 -11.61
N THR A 49 5.19 -14.14 -11.97
CA THR A 49 4.65 -14.52 -13.30
C THR A 49 5.29 -13.73 -14.44
N ILE A 50 5.70 -12.50 -14.20
CA ILE A 50 6.41 -11.67 -15.18
C ILE A 50 7.71 -12.33 -15.67
N ALA A 51 8.36 -13.12 -14.81
CA ALA A 51 9.58 -13.86 -15.06
C ALA A 51 9.34 -15.34 -15.38
N THR A 52 8.09 -15.78 -15.65
CA THR A 52 7.77 -17.20 -15.88
C THR A 52 7.62 -17.51 -17.36
N LYS A 53 7.94 -18.77 -17.71
CA LYS A 53 7.63 -19.41 -18.99
C LYS A 53 6.86 -20.70 -18.72
N LYS A 54 6.14 -21.20 -19.72
CA LYS A 54 5.54 -22.53 -19.66
C LYS A 54 6.62 -23.60 -19.80
N ASP A 55 6.58 -24.58 -18.89
CA ASP A 55 7.38 -25.80 -19.00
C ASP A 55 6.82 -26.76 -20.09
N GLY A 56 7.45 -27.93 -20.22
CA GLY A 56 7.02 -28.94 -21.21
C GLY A 56 5.63 -29.53 -20.92
N GLU A 57 5.09 -29.35 -19.72
CA GLU A 57 3.76 -29.80 -19.32
C GLU A 57 2.71 -28.67 -19.35
N GLY A 58 3.13 -27.44 -19.67
CA GLY A 58 2.26 -26.27 -19.80
C GLY A 58 2.10 -25.45 -18.51
N TYR A 59 2.82 -25.77 -17.43
CA TYR A 59 2.79 -25.00 -16.17
C TYR A 59 3.77 -23.82 -16.20
N LEU A 60 3.40 -22.74 -15.53
CA LEU A 60 4.26 -21.56 -15.40
C LEU A 60 5.35 -21.82 -14.37
N VAL A 61 6.61 -21.77 -14.80
CA VAL A 61 7.80 -21.93 -13.95
C VAL A 61 8.69 -20.71 -14.05
N PRO A 62 9.37 -20.30 -12.98
CA PRO A 62 10.36 -19.23 -13.02
C PRO A 62 11.46 -19.55 -14.02
N ALA A 63 11.73 -18.65 -14.96
CA ALA A 63 12.65 -18.96 -16.07
C ALA A 63 13.41 -17.76 -16.64
N ALA A 64 13.08 -16.52 -16.30
CA ALA A 64 13.71 -15.34 -16.85
C ALA A 64 14.45 -14.54 -15.79
N SER A 65 15.64 -14.05 -16.10
CA SER A 65 16.34 -13.03 -15.29
C SER A 65 15.75 -11.65 -15.52
N GLY A 66 16.08 -10.69 -14.66
CA GLY A 66 15.66 -9.30 -14.82
C GLY A 66 16.14 -8.72 -16.16
N GLU A 67 17.34 -9.05 -16.61
CA GLU A 67 17.91 -8.61 -17.90
C GLU A 67 17.11 -9.18 -19.09
N GLU A 68 16.66 -10.44 -18.99
CA GLU A 68 15.82 -11.04 -20.04
C GLU A 68 14.42 -10.36 -20.10
N LEU A 69 13.93 -9.89 -18.97
CA LEU A 69 12.68 -9.13 -18.92
C LEU A 69 12.84 -7.78 -19.61
N CYS A 70 13.89 -7.03 -19.28
CA CYS A 70 14.17 -5.71 -19.85
C CYS A 70 14.30 -5.77 -21.39
N LYS A 71 15.03 -6.75 -21.93
CA LYS A 71 15.21 -6.94 -23.36
C LYS A 71 13.92 -7.17 -24.16
N LYS A 72 12.82 -7.55 -23.47
CA LYS A 72 11.51 -7.78 -24.10
C LYS A 72 10.62 -6.53 -24.11
N VAL A 73 11.07 -5.43 -23.51
CA VAL A 73 10.31 -4.19 -23.38
C VAL A 73 10.85 -3.16 -24.38
N PRO A 74 10.18 -2.94 -25.51
CA PRO A 74 10.60 -1.92 -26.46
C PRO A 74 10.57 -0.52 -25.82
N GLY A 75 11.58 0.30 -26.12
CA GLY A 75 11.65 1.68 -25.64
C GLY A 75 12.08 1.84 -24.19
N LEU A 76 12.42 0.75 -23.47
CA LEU A 76 12.85 0.84 -22.08
C LEU A 76 14.20 1.56 -21.95
N ASP A 77 15.15 1.23 -22.83
CA ASP A 77 16.50 1.82 -22.84
C ASP A 77 16.50 3.30 -23.34
N ASP A 78 15.39 3.75 -23.91
CA ASP A 78 15.24 5.14 -24.37
C ASP A 78 14.81 6.09 -23.23
N LEU A 79 14.35 5.55 -22.09
CA LEU A 79 13.85 6.36 -20.97
C LEU A 79 14.96 6.83 -20.02
N CYS A 80 15.85 5.93 -19.63
CA CYS A 80 16.91 6.18 -18.67
C CYS A 80 17.91 5.01 -18.63
N ASN A 81 19.00 5.14 -17.90
CA ASN A 81 19.90 4.01 -17.65
C ASN A 81 19.20 2.96 -16.78
N ILE A 82 19.28 1.70 -17.19
CA ILE A 82 18.70 0.57 -16.47
C ILE A 82 19.80 -0.28 -15.85
N GLU A 83 19.73 -0.45 -14.53
CA GLU A 83 20.55 -1.40 -13.80
C GLU A 83 19.66 -2.53 -13.26
N VAL A 84 20.12 -3.77 -13.32
CA VAL A 84 19.34 -4.93 -12.85
C VAL A 84 20.02 -5.57 -11.66
N VAL A 85 19.25 -5.78 -10.58
CA VAL A 85 19.66 -6.55 -9.40
C VAL A 85 18.76 -7.78 -9.30
N ASN A 86 19.33 -8.96 -9.47
CA ASN A 86 18.61 -10.21 -9.31
C ASN A 86 18.68 -10.67 -7.85
N PHE A 87 17.63 -10.36 -7.08
CA PHE A 87 17.52 -10.77 -5.67
C PHE A 87 17.15 -12.25 -5.52
N SER A 88 16.15 -12.68 -6.25
CA SER A 88 15.68 -14.08 -6.22
C SER A 88 14.91 -14.42 -7.50
N CYS A 89 14.47 -15.66 -7.63
CA CYS A 89 13.59 -16.11 -8.71
C CYS A 89 12.54 -17.06 -8.13
N VAL A 90 11.70 -16.52 -7.22
CA VAL A 90 10.70 -17.31 -6.49
C VAL A 90 9.27 -16.92 -6.91
N GLN A 91 8.34 -17.85 -6.70
CA GLN A 91 6.93 -17.50 -6.73
C GLN A 91 6.59 -16.64 -5.51
N SER A 92 5.65 -15.70 -5.66
CA SER A 92 5.28 -14.79 -4.56
C SER A 92 4.77 -15.51 -3.31
N THR A 93 4.16 -16.68 -3.46
CA THR A 93 3.73 -17.54 -2.34
C THR A 93 4.88 -18.06 -1.47
N ALA A 94 6.12 -18.00 -1.96
CA ALA A 94 7.32 -18.36 -1.22
C ALA A 94 8.04 -17.15 -0.59
N VAL A 95 7.58 -15.94 -0.86
CA VAL A 95 8.12 -14.72 -0.23
C VAL A 95 7.71 -14.69 1.24
N THR A 96 8.70 -14.54 2.11
CA THR A 96 8.50 -14.49 3.56
C THR A 96 8.69 -13.09 4.10
N PRO A 97 8.15 -12.75 5.29
CA PRO A 97 8.44 -11.46 5.93
C PRO A 97 9.93 -11.18 6.13
N GLY A 98 10.74 -12.23 6.37
CA GLY A 98 12.20 -12.10 6.43
C GLY A 98 12.82 -11.68 5.10
N MET A 99 12.31 -12.20 3.97
CA MET A 99 12.72 -11.75 2.64
C MET A 99 12.26 -10.31 2.37
N MET A 100 11.05 -9.91 2.79
CA MET A 100 10.58 -8.53 2.67
C MET A 100 11.49 -7.56 3.42
N LEU A 101 11.94 -7.94 4.61
CA LEU A 101 12.91 -7.15 5.40
C LEU A 101 14.26 -7.01 4.67
N GLU A 102 14.73 -8.08 4.07
CA GLU A 102 15.99 -8.06 3.31
C GLU A 102 15.87 -7.21 2.04
N ILE A 103 14.75 -7.31 1.31
CA ILE A 103 14.43 -6.43 0.19
C ILE A 103 14.44 -4.96 0.64
N SER A 104 13.78 -4.64 1.75
CA SER A 104 13.75 -3.28 2.29
C SER A 104 15.16 -2.74 2.56
N LYS A 105 16.03 -3.52 3.19
CA LYS A 105 17.41 -3.11 3.48
C LYS A 105 18.21 -2.84 2.21
N GLN A 106 18.15 -3.74 1.23
CA GLN A 106 18.89 -3.58 -0.02
C GLN A 106 18.37 -2.41 -0.85
N VAL A 107 17.05 -2.21 -0.91
CA VAL A 107 16.43 -1.07 -1.58
C VAL A 107 16.86 0.24 -0.92
N GLN A 108 16.92 0.32 0.40
CA GLN A 108 17.42 1.50 1.10
C GLN A 108 18.87 1.81 0.71
N GLU A 109 19.75 0.81 0.63
CA GLU A 109 21.15 1.03 0.20
C GLU A 109 21.23 1.51 -1.26
N ILE A 110 20.39 0.99 -2.16
CA ILE A 110 20.32 1.42 -3.55
C ILE A 110 19.90 2.90 -3.64
N LEU A 111 18.86 3.29 -2.90
CA LEU A 111 18.30 4.65 -2.94
C LEU A 111 19.25 5.73 -2.38
N LYS A 112 20.25 5.37 -1.58
CA LYS A 112 21.30 6.30 -1.13
C LYS A 112 22.21 6.77 -2.26
N ARG A 113 22.25 6.05 -3.37
CA ARG A 113 23.09 6.41 -4.54
C ARG A 113 22.54 7.66 -5.22
N PRO A 114 23.35 8.69 -5.47
CA PRO A 114 22.90 9.95 -6.07
C PRO A 114 22.50 9.82 -7.55
N ASP A 115 23.05 8.82 -8.26
CA ASP A 115 22.74 8.54 -9.67
C ASP A 115 21.41 7.79 -9.85
N VAL A 116 20.85 7.20 -8.79
CA VAL A 116 19.59 6.44 -8.84
C VAL A 116 18.41 7.39 -8.67
N SER A 117 17.46 7.38 -9.61
CA SER A 117 16.21 8.14 -9.57
C SER A 117 15.08 7.38 -8.88
N GLY A 118 15.06 6.05 -8.97
CA GLY A 118 14.03 5.22 -8.35
C GLY A 118 14.33 3.73 -8.49
N VAL A 119 13.51 2.92 -7.86
CA VAL A 119 13.62 1.45 -7.89
C VAL A 119 12.32 0.84 -8.38
N VAL A 120 12.39 -0.06 -9.35
CA VAL A 120 11.27 -0.89 -9.80
C VAL A 120 11.46 -2.31 -9.30
N ILE A 121 10.52 -2.83 -8.53
CA ILE A 121 10.58 -4.19 -7.99
C ILE A 121 9.63 -5.08 -8.77
N THR A 122 10.17 -6.07 -9.51
CA THR A 122 9.34 -7.07 -10.17
C THR A 122 8.99 -8.20 -9.20
N HIS A 123 7.71 -8.50 -9.06
CA HIS A 123 7.19 -9.39 -8.03
C HIS A 123 6.04 -10.26 -8.57
N GLY A 124 5.80 -11.39 -7.92
CA GLY A 124 4.61 -12.18 -8.21
C GLY A 124 3.37 -11.59 -7.54
N THR A 125 2.24 -11.62 -8.26
CA THR A 125 1.05 -10.84 -7.92
C THR A 125 0.31 -11.27 -6.66
N ASP A 126 0.48 -12.52 -6.17
CA ASP A 126 -0.31 -13.03 -5.05
C ASP A 126 0.03 -12.37 -3.70
N THR A 127 1.28 -11.98 -3.49
CA THR A 127 1.73 -11.29 -2.27
C THR A 127 2.38 -9.93 -2.54
N LEU A 128 2.22 -9.39 -3.76
CA LEU A 128 2.77 -8.10 -4.15
C LEU A 128 2.26 -6.97 -3.25
N GLU A 129 0.96 -6.96 -2.93
CA GLU A 129 0.36 -5.96 -2.05
C GLU A 129 0.93 -6.00 -0.62
N GLU A 130 1.31 -7.20 -0.14
CA GLU A 130 1.91 -7.39 1.18
C GLU A 130 3.36 -6.88 1.20
N THR A 131 4.14 -7.21 0.16
CA THR A 131 5.52 -6.71 0.02
C THR A 131 5.54 -5.19 -0.14
N ALA A 132 4.65 -4.61 -0.95
CA ALA A 132 4.53 -3.17 -1.10
C ALA A 132 4.23 -2.48 0.24
N TYR A 133 3.25 -3.00 0.97
CA TYR A 133 2.91 -2.48 2.29
C TYR A 133 4.06 -2.62 3.29
N PHE A 134 4.74 -3.77 3.29
CA PHE A 134 5.90 -3.97 4.18
C PHE A 134 7.01 -2.95 3.90
N LEU A 135 7.29 -2.66 2.64
CA LEU A 135 8.26 -1.63 2.27
C LEU A 135 7.82 -0.24 2.75
N SER A 136 6.54 0.12 2.61
CA SER A 136 6.05 1.44 3.06
C SER A 136 6.17 1.63 4.58
N ILE A 137 6.03 0.58 5.38
CA ILE A 137 6.16 0.66 6.85
C ILE A 137 7.59 0.45 7.36
N SER A 138 8.49 -0.06 6.54
CA SER A 138 9.87 -0.37 6.96
C SER A 138 10.88 0.73 6.62
N LEU A 139 10.47 1.77 5.89
CA LEU A 139 11.27 2.96 5.63
C LEU A 139 11.05 3.96 6.78
N SER A 140 12.11 4.36 7.49
CA SER A 140 11.98 5.39 8.53
C SER A 140 11.70 6.76 7.93
N ASP A 141 11.03 7.64 8.68
CA ASP A 141 10.78 9.03 8.27
C ASP A 141 12.07 9.76 7.92
N GLU A 142 13.13 9.57 8.72
CA GLU A 142 14.43 10.18 8.46
C GLU A 142 14.99 9.75 7.10
N PHE A 143 14.93 8.45 6.79
CA PHE A 143 15.34 7.94 5.49
C PHE A 143 14.46 8.48 4.37
N GLN A 144 13.17 8.53 4.60
CA GLN A 144 12.22 9.04 3.65
C GLN A 144 12.42 10.52 3.31
N ASN A 145 12.73 11.34 4.26
CA ASN A 145 12.97 12.77 4.07
C ASN A 145 14.32 13.06 3.37
N GLU A 146 15.33 12.23 3.62
CA GLU A 146 16.66 12.41 3.04
C GLU A 146 16.74 11.90 1.60
N TYR A 147 16.08 10.77 1.30
CA TYR A 147 16.16 10.09 -0.01
C TYR A 147 14.79 9.96 -0.66
N PHE A 148 14.21 11.09 -1.08
CA PHE A 148 12.87 11.11 -1.70
C PHE A 148 12.89 10.56 -3.15
N LYS A 149 12.81 9.25 -3.30
CA LYS A 149 12.83 8.56 -4.59
C LYS A 149 11.75 7.47 -4.64
N PRO A 150 11.04 7.29 -5.77
CA PRO A 150 9.95 6.33 -5.87
C PRO A 150 10.43 4.88 -5.79
N ILE A 151 9.64 4.05 -5.11
CA ILE A 151 9.75 2.59 -5.12
C ILE A 151 8.47 2.06 -5.75
N VAL A 152 8.59 1.47 -6.93
CA VAL A 152 7.46 1.02 -7.73
C VAL A 152 7.44 -0.50 -7.79
N LEU A 153 6.42 -1.13 -7.22
CA LEU A 153 6.25 -2.57 -7.37
C LEU A 153 5.38 -2.87 -8.58
N THR A 154 5.75 -3.90 -9.31
CA THR A 154 5.00 -4.35 -10.50
C THR A 154 5.09 -5.86 -10.68
N GLY A 155 4.26 -6.39 -11.57
CA GLY A 155 4.20 -7.79 -11.90
C GLY A 155 3.42 -8.03 -13.18
N SER A 156 2.95 -9.25 -13.39
CA SER A 156 2.02 -9.54 -14.48
C SER A 156 0.98 -10.56 -14.06
N MET A 157 -0.23 -10.43 -14.58
CA MET A 157 -1.29 -11.40 -14.39
C MET A 157 -1.19 -12.55 -15.40
N ARG A 158 -0.54 -12.32 -16.54
CA ARG A 158 -0.36 -13.30 -17.61
C ARG A 158 1.11 -13.66 -17.77
N GLY A 159 1.38 -14.93 -18.06
CA GLY A 159 2.75 -15.40 -18.36
C GLY A 159 3.33 -14.71 -19.58
N ALA A 160 4.65 -14.60 -19.63
CA ALA A 160 5.36 -13.89 -20.70
C ALA A 160 5.11 -14.45 -22.12
N ASP A 161 4.69 -15.72 -22.23
CA ASP A 161 4.38 -16.37 -23.51
C ASP A 161 2.86 -16.35 -23.83
N ALA A 162 2.04 -15.74 -22.99
CA ALA A 162 0.60 -15.67 -23.20
C ALA A 162 0.23 -14.59 -24.22
N VAL A 163 -0.84 -14.84 -25.00
CA VAL A 163 -1.42 -13.80 -25.87
C VAL A 163 -1.92 -12.65 -25.00
N GLY A 164 -1.43 -11.45 -25.28
CA GLY A 164 -1.74 -10.26 -24.50
C GLY A 164 -1.06 -10.28 -23.12
N ALA A 165 0.18 -10.78 -23.02
CA ALA A 165 1.02 -10.66 -21.84
C ALA A 165 1.13 -9.21 -21.39
N ASP A 166 0.80 -8.92 -20.15
CA ASP A 166 0.75 -7.57 -19.58
C ASP A 166 2.08 -7.12 -18.93
N GLY A 167 3.02 -8.06 -18.74
CA GLY A 167 4.30 -7.77 -18.06
C GLY A 167 5.13 -6.67 -18.72
N PRO A 168 5.38 -6.70 -20.04
CA PRO A 168 6.14 -5.63 -20.72
C PRO A 168 5.55 -4.24 -20.54
N ALA A 169 4.24 -4.10 -20.68
CA ALA A 169 3.55 -2.81 -20.50
C ALA A 169 3.62 -2.34 -19.03
N ASN A 170 3.41 -3.24 -18.08
CA ASN A 170 3.51 -2.92 -16.66
C ASN A 170 4.93 -2.51 -16.27
N LEU A 171 5.96 -3.17 -16.79
CA LEU A 171 7.36 -2.81 -16.53
C LEU A 171 7.70 -1.44 -17.10
N LEU A 172 7.32 -1.17 -18.34
CA LEU A 172 7.55 0.14 -18.97
C LEU A 172 6.87 1.27 -18.19
N ALA A 173 5.59 1.10 -17.85
CA ALA A 173 4.86 2.07 -17.04
C ALA A 173 5.52 2.29 -15.66
N SER A 174 6.01 1.23 -15.03
CA SER A 174 6.68 1.32 -13.73
C SER A 174 8.01 2.06 -13.79
N VAL A 175 8.77 1.90 -14.88
CA VAL A 175 10.03 2.66 -15.09
C VAL A 175 9.71 4.13 -15.32
N LYS A 176 8.68 4.47 -16.11
CA LYS A 176 8.21 5.86 -16.26
C LYS A 176 7.89 6.50 -14.90
N VAL A 177 7.17 5.79 -14.01
CA VAL A 177 6.89 6.26 -12.66
C VAL A 177 8.16 6.41 -11.82
N ALA A 178 9.12 5.49 -11.95
CA ALA A 178 10.38 5.55 -11.21
C ALA A 178 11.34 6.67 -11.69
N CYS A 179 11.21 7.08 -12.94
CA CYS A 179 11.94 8.23 -13.52
C CYS A 179 11.27 9.57 -13.19
N HIS A 180 9.99 9.58 -12.83
CA HIS A 180 9.25 10.80 -12.60
C HIS A 180 9.79 11.56 -11.38
N ASP A 181 9.97 12.87 -11.51
CA ASP A 181 10.35 13.72 -10.37
C ASP A 181 9.18 13.81 -9.40
N VAL A 182 9.25 13.02 -8.35
CA VAL A 182 8.19 12.91 -7.34
C VAL A 182 8.26 14.10 -6.40
N LYS A 183 7.14 14.84 -6.28
CA LYS A 183 6.97 15.89 -5.27
C LYS A 183 6.60 15.28 -3.92
N GLU A 184 6.85 15.99 -2.83
CA GLU A 184 6.65 15.53 -1.45
C GLU A 184 5.22 15.05 -1.12
N ASP A 185 4.24 15.33 -2.01
CA ASP A 185 2.82 15.02 -1.83
C ASP A 185 2.39 13.64 -2.35
N ILE A 186 3.32 12.75 -2.70
CA ILE A 186 3.02 11.49 -3.38
C ILE A 186 3.54 10.31 -2.54
N PRO A 187 2.79 9.18 -2.46
CA PRO A 187 3.29 7.97 -1.80
C PRO A 187 4.58 7.48 -2.43
N ARG A 188 5.61 7.22 -1.63
CA ARG A 188 6.89 6.72 -2.11
C ARG A 188 6.87 5.31 -2.61
N VAL A 189 6.11 4.46 -1.92
CA VAL A 189 5.95 3.06 -2.30
C VAL A 189 4.60 2.91 -2.97
N VAL A 190 4.64 2.61 -4.25
CA VAL A 190 3.44 2.45 -5.07
C VAL A 190 3.46 1.11 -5.81
N VAL A 191 2.29 0.67 -6.20
CA VAL A 191 2.10 -0.46 -7.12
C VAL A 191 1.60 0.09 -8.45
N CYS A 192 2.33 -0.16 -9.53
CA CYS A 192 1.94 0.21 -10.88
C CYS A 192 1.55 -1.04 -11.66
N MET A 193 0.26 -1.19 -11.94
CA MET A 193 -0.31 -2.31 -12.68
C MET A 193 -1.43 -1.83 -13.59
N ASN A 194 -1.43 -2.29 -14.84
CA ASN A 194 -2.46 -1.93 -15.82
C ASN A 194 -2.62 -0.39 -15.95
N ASN A 195 -1.51 0.35 -15.95
CA ASN A 195 -1.43 1.80 -16.00
C ASN A 195 -2.07 2.55 -14.81
N GLU A 196 -2.57 1.86 -13.80
CA GLU A 196 -3.03 2.46 -12.55
C GLU A 196 -1.90 2.46 -11.51
N ILE A 197 -1.70 3.60 -10.84
CA ILE A 197 -0.73 3.76 -9.76
C ILE A 197 -1.50 3.74 -8.44
N HIS A 198 -1.16 2.82 -7.56
CA HIS A 198 -1.84 2.61 -6.29
C HIS A 198 -0.88 2.79 -5.12
N ALA A 199 -1.31 3.49 -4.06
CA ALA A 199 -0.57 3.55 -2.81
C ALA A 199 -0.42 2.15 -2.18
N ALA A 200 0.76 1.83 -1.66
CA ALA A 200 1.04 0.54 -1.03
C ALA A 200 0.10 0.22 0.13
N SER A 201 -0.28 1.23 0.92
CA SER A 201 -1.20 1.09 2.05
C SER A 201 -2.62 0.68 1.61
N ARG A 202 -3.05 1.03 0.38
CA ARG A 202 -4.44 0.90 -0.09
C ARG A 202 -4.68 -0.20 -1.11
N VAL A 203 -3.63 -0.57 -1.86
CA VAL A 203 -3.76 -1.54 -2.96
C VAL A 203 -4.14 -2.93 -2.46
N GLN A 204 -4.99 -3.62 -3.21
CA GLN A 204 -5.39 -5.02 -2.98
C GLN A 204 -5.51 -5.75 -4.32
N LYS A 205 -5.15 -7.04 -4.34
CA LYS A 205 -5.49 -7.95 -5.44
C LYS A 205 -6.92 -8.43 -5.26
N VAL A 206 -7.86 -7.79 -5.96
CA VAL A 206 -9.30 -8.06 -5.82
C VAL A 206 -9.85 -9.09 -6.81
N HIS A 207 -9.01 -9.58 -7.71
CA HIS A 207 -9.37 -10.60 -8.69
C HIS A 207 -8.21 -11.57 -8.92
N SER A 208 -8.54 -12.85 -9.11
CA SER A 208 -7.52 -13.91 -9.24
C SER A 208 -6.78 -13.93 -10.58
N ASP A 209 -7.37 -13.44 -11.68
CA ASP A 209 -6.88 -13.63 -13.05
C ASP A 209 -7.01 -12.40 -13.97
N ASN A 210 -7.77 -11.37 -13.62
CA ASN A 210 -7.96 -10.20 -14.46
C ASN A 210 -6.69 -9.33 -14.50
N ILE A 211 -6.33 -8.75 -15.66
CA ILE A 211 -5.21 -7.81 -15.77
C ILE A 211 -5.41 -6.57 -14.90
N ALA A 212 -6.67 -6.12 -14.70
CA ALA A 212 -7.05 -5.06 -13.78
C ALA A 212 -7.35 -5.59 -12.38
N ALA A 213 -6.60 -6.60 -11.90
CA ALA A 213 -6.82 -7.26 -10.61
C ALA A 213 -6.47 -6.40 -9.40
N PHE A 214 -5.62 -5.40 -9.56
CA PHE A 214 -5.21 -4.53 -8.46
C PHE A 214 -6.11 -3.31 -8.39
N LYS A 215 -6.63 -3.04 -7.20
CA LYS A 215 -7.49 -1.89 -6.90
C LYS A 215 -7.19 -1.35 -5.51
N SER A 216 -7.57 -0.11 -5.27
CA SER A 216 -7.60 0.50 -3.94
C SER A 216 -9.06 0.71 -3.54
N PRO A 217 -9.73 -0.28 -2.92
CA PRO A 217 -11.14 -0.16 -2.55
C PRO A 217 -11.38 1.07 -1.68
N SER A 218 -12.48 1.79 -1.93
CA SER A 218 -12.86 3.07 -1.31
C SER A 218 -12.01 4.29 -1.64
N TRP A 219 -10.77 4.13 -2.15
CA TRP A 219 -9.82 5.23 -2.37
C TRP A 219 -9.57 5.51 -3.86
N GLY A 220 -9.52 4.47 -4.68
CA GLY A 220 -9.09 4.53 -6.07
C GLY A 220 -7.57 4.63 -6.22
N PRO A 221 -7.06 4.68 -7.46
CA PRO A 221 -5.65 4.88 -7.73
C PRO A 221 -5.22 6.30 -7.35
N VAL A 222 -3.96 6.46 -6.97
CA VAL A 222 -3.34 7.75 -6.66
C VAL A 222 -2.82 8.44 -7.91
N GLY A 223 -2.69 7.70 -9.02
CA GLY A 223 -2.24 8.24 -10.30
C GLY A 223 -2.43 7.26 -11.44
N TYR A 224 -2.00 7.68 -12.62
CA TYR A 224 -2.10 6.93 -13.87
C TYR A 224 -0.87 7.17 -14.74
N VAL A 225 -0.56 6.19 -15.57
CA VAL A 225 0.36 6.33 -16.71
C VAL A 225 -0.47 6.33 -17.99
N ASP A 226 -0.40 7.40 -18.75
CA ASP A 226 -1.10 7.56 -20.02
C ASP A 226 -0.07 7.93 -21.09
N ASP A 227 0.24 6.97 -21.94
CA ASP A 227 1.34 7.03 -22.89
C ASP A 227 2.68 7.41 -22.22
N ASP A 228 3.25 8.57 -22.50
CA ASP A 228 4.49 9.05 -21.89
C ASP A 228 4.27 9.94 -20.66
N LEU A 229 3.03 10.15 -20.29
CA LEU A 229 2.66 11.01 -19.17
C LEU A 229 2.42 10.19 -17.89
N VAL A 230 2.99 10.66 -16.79
CA VAL A 230 2.72 10.17 -15.45
C VAL A 230 2.01 11.26 -14.66
N TYR A 231 0.77 11.01 -14.25
CA TYR A 231 0.08 11.95 -13.38
C TYR A 231 -0.31 11.35 -12.06
N PHE A 232 -0.18 12.19 -11.03
CA PHE A 232 -0.69 11.91 -9.71
C PHE A 232 -1.88 12.83 -9.41
N ARG A 233 -2.83 12.32 -8.66
CA ARG A 233 -4.00 13.09 -8.22
C ARG A 233 -3.58 14.06 -7.12
N ALA A 234 -4.07 15.30 -7.17
CA ALA A 234 -3.85 16.26 -6.11
C ALA A 234 -4.34 15.71 -4.74
N GLY A 235 -3.52 15.86 -3.70
CA GLY A 235 -3.82 15.32 -2.37
C GLY A 235 -3.75 13.80 -2.30
N ALA A 236 -2.99 13.16 -3.18
CA ALA A 236 -2.74 11.72 -3.17
C ALA A 236 -1.85 11.25 -2.01
N LEU A 237 -1.53 12.16 -1.07
CA LEU A 237 -0.82 11.80 0.15
C LEU A 237 -1.39 10.51 0.70
N ASP A 238 -0.60 9.46 0.60
CA ASP A 238 -0.80 8.35 1.50
C ASP A 238 -0.51 8.91 2.89
N LEU A 239 -1.30 8.53 3.85
CA LEU A 239 -0.89 8.63 5.22
C LEU A 239 0.33 7.70 5.34
N ASP A 240 1.48 8.17 4.86
CA ASP A 240 2.76 7.58 5.18
C ASP A 240 2.81 7.64 6.70
N MET A 241 2.46 6.52 7.27
CA MET A 241 2.46 6.35 8.71
C MET A 241 3.92 6.24 9.10
N GLY A 242 4.54 7.39 9.28
CA GLY A 242 5.89 7.51 9.73
C GLY A 242 6.10 6.73 11.02
N PHE A 243 6.71 5.56 10.87
CA PHE A 243 7.08 4.78 12.04
C PHE A 243 8.43 5.27 12.52
N ASN A 244 8.45 5.91 13.68
CA ASN A 244 9.67 6.38 14.35
C ASN A 244 10.57 5.23 14.86
N PHE A 245 10.43 4.04 14.30
CA PHE A 245 11.30 2.93 14.65
C PHE A 245 12.28 2.62 13.51
N PRO A 246 13.57 2.45 13.84
CA PRO A 246 14.54 2.01 12.84
C PRO A 246 14.17 0.62 12.32
N THR A 247 14.56 0.32 11.09
CA THR A 247 14.38 -1.01 10.51
C THR A 247 14.97 -2.07 11.43
N PRO A 248 14.21 -3.08 11.89
CA PRO A 248 14.71 -4.07 12.82
C PRO A 248 15.78 -4.96 12.16
N GLU A 249 16.68 -5.50 12.96
CA GLU A 249 17.66 -6.46 12.44
C GLU A 249 16.98 -7.76 11.96
N LYS A 250 15.98 -8.23 12.72
CA LYS A 250 15.20 -9.45 12.44
C LYS A 250 13.76 -9.30 12.90
N LEU A 251 12.86 -9.98 12.21
CA LEU A 251 11.48 -10.14 12.63
C LEU A 251 11.37 -11.36 13.55
N THR A 252 11.12 -11.13 14.83
CA THR A 252 11.12 -12.18 15.87
C THR A 252 9.74 -12.52 16.39
N ALA A 253 8.79 -11.61 16.28
CA ALA A 253 7.43 -11.80 16.78
C ALA A 253 6.65 -12.86 16.00
N LYS A 254 5.67 -13.48 16.66
CA LYS A 254 4.73 -14.43 16.06
C LYS A 254 3.35 -13.82 16.03
N VAL A 255 2.78 -13.64 14.84
CA VAL A 255 1.45 -13.04 14.66
C VAL A 255 0.57 -13.95 13.82
N GLY A 256 -0.59 -14.33 14.37
CA GLY A 256 -1.60 -15.13 13.68
C GLY A 256 -2.72 -14.28 13.08
N ILE A 257 -3.50 -14.89 12.18
CA ILE A 257 -4.77 -14.35 11.66
C ILE A 257 -5.87 -15.38 11.91
N VAL A 258 -7.01 -14.90 12.43
CA VAL A 258 -8.24 -15.69 12.57
C VAL A 258 -9.36 -14.98 11.83
N LYS A 259 -10.06 -15.70 10.95
CA LYS A 259 -11.25 -15.19 10.26
C LYS A 259 -12.49 -15.71 10.96
N ALA A 260 -13.27 -14.82 11.57
CA ALA A 260 -14.53 -15.18 12.22
C ALA A 260 -15.56 -15.66 11.18
N VAL A 261 -16.24 -16.75 11.50
CA VAL A 261 -17.33 -17.33 10.70
C VAL A 261 -18.62 -17.45 11.55
N THR A 262 -19.73 -17.70 10.87
CA THR A 262 -21.00 -17.90 11.58
C THR A 262 -20.93 -19.12 12.49
N GLY A 263 -21.27 -18.92 13.79
CA GLY A 263 -21.23 -19.98 14.79
C GLY A 263 -19.84 -20.25 15.39
N ASP A 264 -18.86 -19.41 15.10
CA ASP A 264 -17.49 -19.51 15.66
C ASP A 264 -17.53 -19.26 17.17
N LYS A 265 -16.86 -20.12 17.93
CA LYS A 265 -16.76 -20.02 19.41
C LYS A 265 -15.36 -19.63 19.89
N GLY A 266 -14.43 -19.39 18.95
CA GLY A 266 -13.08 -18.93 19.25
C GLY A 266 -12.05 -20.04 19.41
N GLU A 267 -12.29 -21.23 18.90
CA GLU A 267 -11.36 -22.37 19.02
C GLU A 267 -9.98 -22.04 18.41
N LEU A 268 -9.95 -21.31 17.29
CA LEU A 268 -8.67 -20.86 16.68
C LEU A 268 -7.98 -19.78 17.51
N VAL A 269 -8.75 -18.91 18.18
CA VAL A 269 -8.19 -17.93 19.14
C VAL A 269 -7.55 -18.66 20.31
N ASP A 270 -8.22 -19.67 20.87
CA ASP A 270 -7.67 -20.51 21.93
C ASP A 270 -6.42 -21.28 21.47
N TYR A 271 -6.40 -21.76 20.24
CA TYR A 271 -5.21 -22.41 19.67
C TYR A 271 -4.02 -21.45 19.66
N PHE A 272 -4.16 -20.25 19.07
CA PHE A 272 -3.08 -19.27 19.03
C PHE A 272 -2.66 -18.81 20.45
N THR A 273 -3.62 -18.70 21.39
CA THR A 273 -3.32 -18.42 22.78
C THR A 273 -2.43 -19.50 23.40
N SER A 274 -2.72 -20.77 23.12
CA SER A 274 -1.90 -21.92 23.59
C SER A 274 -0.50 -21.92 22.98
N GLN A 275 -0.35 -21.41 21.76
CA GLN A 275 0.96 -21.28 21.08
C GLN A 275 1.76 -20.06 21.56
N LYS A 276 1.20 -19.24 22.46
CA LYS A 276 1.83 -18.03 23.01
C LYS A 276 2.35 -17.11 21.91
N VAL A 277 1.50 -16.82 20.93
CA VAL A 277 1.82 -15.81 19.90
C VAL A 277 1.91 -14.44 20.54
N ASP A 278 2.68 -13.52 19.90
CA ASP A 278 2.84 -12.15 20.39
C ASP A 278 1.66 -11.27 19.99
N GLY A 279 1.06 -11.54 18.85
CA GLY A 279 -0.09 -10.81 18.31
C GLY A 279 -1.08 -11.70 17.57
N LEU A 280 -2.33 -11.25 17.52
CA LEU A 280 -3.42 -11.92 16.82
C LEU A 280 -4.30 -10.91 16.12
N VAL A 281 -4.48 -11.07 14.82
CA VAL A 281 -5.42 -10.28 14.02
C VAL A 281 -6.70 -11.09 13.83
N ILE A 282 -7.86 -10.51 14.14
CA ILE A 282 -9.15 -11.17 14.00
C ILE A 282 -9.98 -10.43 12.95
N GLU A 283 -10.32 -11.12 11.86
CA GLU A 283 -11.25 -10.61 10.85
C GLU A 283 -12.70 -10.80 11.30
N GLY A 284 -13.32 -9.72 11.77
CA GLY A 284 -14.72 -9.70 12.19
C GLY A 284 -15.70 -9.46 11.03
N PHE A 285 -16.97 -9.44 11.35
CA PHE A 285 -18.08 -9.17 10.43
C PHE A 285 -18.30 -7.67 10.24
N GLY A 286 -18.56 -7.24 9.02
CA GLY A 286 -18.92 -5.85 8.72
C GLY A 286 -17.95 -4.86 9.36
N ARG A 287 -18.38 -4.10 10.37
CA ARG A 287 -17.53 -3.13 11.07
C ARG A 287 -16.59 -3.71 12.14
N GLY A 288 -16.36 -5.02 12.11
CA GLY A 288 -15.45 -5.71 13.03
C GLY A 288 -16.15 -6.47 14.16
N ASN A 289 -17.47 -6.67 14.09
CA ASN A 289 -18.20 -7.43 15.13
C ASN A 289 -17.79 -8.91 15.12
N LEU A 290 -17.76 -9.52 16.28
CA LEU A 290 -17.42 -10.92 16.49
C LEU A 290 -18.64 -11.72 16.99
N PRO A 291 -18.68 -13.04 16.78
CA PRO A 291 -19.68 -13.88 17.46
C PRO A 291 -19.60 -13.70 18.96
N PRO A 292 -20.72 -13.51 19.69
CA PRO A 292 -20.70 -13.35 21.14
C PRO A 292 -20.01 -14.50 21.87
N GLU A 293 -20.15 -15.73 21.36
CA GLU A 293 -19.52 -16.92 21.93
C GLU A 293 -17.99 -16.96 21.78
N MET A 294 -17.40 -16.15 20.86
CA MET A 294 -15.96 -16.01 20.68
C MET A 294 -15.32 -15.08 21.75
N MET A 295 -16.10 -14.17 22.35
CA MET A 295 -15.57 -13.14 23.25
C MET A 295 -14.81 -13.66 24.47
N PRO A 296 -15.18 -14.79 25.12
CA PRO A 296 -14.38 -15.39 26.18
C PRO A 296 -12.97 -15.77 25.73
N SER A 297 -12.80 -16.32 24.53
CA SER A 297 -11.49 -16.68 23.97
C SER A 297 -10.66 -15.43 23.63
N VAL A 298 -11.30 -14.38 23.11
CA VAL A 298 -10.65 -13.06 22.87
C VAL A 298 -10.14 -12.48 24.19
N LYS A 299 -10.99 -12.47 25.23
CA LYS A 299 -10.58 -12.01 26.57
C LYS A 299 -9.37 -12.78 27.08
N LYS A 300 -9.42 -14.12 27.01
CA LYS A 300 -8.33 -14.99 27.47
C LYS A 300 -7.02 -14.73 26.73
N ALA A 301 -7.08 -14.46 25.41
CA ALA A 301 -5.90 -14.09 24.61
C ALA A 301 -5.28 -12.79 25.14
N ILE A 302 -6.10 -11.74 25.33
CA ILE A 302 -5.66 -10.44 25.86
C ILE A 302 -5.11 -10.56 27.28
N ASP A 303 -5.80 -11.28 28.17
CA ASP A 303 -5.34 -11.53 29.54
C ASP A 303 -4.02 -12.32 29.58
N SER A 304 -3.73 -13.09 28.54
CA SER A 304 -2.46 -13.81 28.35
C SER A 304 -1.34 -12.95 27.79
N GLY A 305 -1.59 -11.66 27.55
CA GLY A 305 -0.63 -10.70 27.04
C GLY A 305 -0.48 -10.71 25.52
N ILE A 306 -1.42 -11.26 24.78
CA ILE A 306 -1.42 -11.22 23.31
C ILE A 306 -2.05 -9.91 22.84
N GLU A 307 -1.36 -9.18 21.95
CA GLU A 307 -1.94 -7.99 21.32
C GLU A 307 -2.97 -8.40 20.26
N VAL A 308 -4.24 -8.07 20.50
CA VAL A 308 -5.35 -8.42 19.63
C VAL A 308 -5.77 -7.20 18.79
N VAL A 309 -5.78 -7.35 17.47
CA VAL A 309 -6.25 -6.32 16.55
C VAL A 309 -7.47 -6.84 15.79
N ILE A 310 -8.54 -6.06 15.80
CA ILE A 310 -9.78 -6.38 15.08
C ILE A 310 -9.75 -5.71 13.70
N THR A 311 -9.96 -6.50 12.66
CA THR A 311 -10.14 -6.06 11.28
C THR A 311 -11.50 -6.49 10.73
N SER A 312 -11.76 -6.23 9.46
CA SER A 312 -12.97 -6.72 8.79
C SER A 312 -12.64 -7.74 7.71
N ARG A 313 -13.50 -8.72 7.55
CA ARG A 313 -13.49 -9.62 6.38
C ARG A 313 -14.08 -8.99 5.12
N THR A 314 -14.65 -7.78 5.22
CA THR A 314 -15.12 -7.01 4.05
C THR A 314 -13.92 -6.36 3.35
N PRO A 315 -13.91 -6.31 2.02
CA PRO A 315 -12.76 -5.78 1.27
C PRO A 315 -12.58 -4.26 1.39
N ALA A 316 -13.58 -3.56 1.93
CA ALA A 316 -13.56 -2.11 2.07
C ALA A 316 -14.37 -1.65 3.28
N GLY A 317 -14.08 -0.45 3.75
CA GLY A 317 -14.75 0.18 4.88
C GLY A 317 -13.96 0.07 6.18
N ARG A 318 -14.29 0.97 7.11
CA ARG A 318 -13.56 1.17 8.36
C ARG A 318 -14.17 0.39 9.52
N ILE A 319 -13.32 -0.11 10.43
CA ILE A 319 -13.74 -0.63 11.73
C ILE A 319 -14.22 0.53 12.60
N LEU A 320 -15.38 0.38 13.24
CA LEU A 320 -15.95 1.39 14.14
C LEU A 320 -16.81 0.74 15.22
N ASP A 321 -16.82 1.35 16.41
CA ASP A 321 -17.61 0.95 17.57
C ASP A 321 -19.08 1.42 17.52
N SER A 322 -19.77 1.12 16.42
CA SER A 322 -21.12 1.62 16.14
C SER A 322 -22.24 0.84 16.85
N TYR A 323 -21.93 -0.30 17.45
CA TYR A 323 -22.93 -1.22 18.03
C TYR A 323 -22.70 -1.43 19.53
N GLY A 324 -23.78 -1.53 20.28
CA GLY A 324 -23.78 -1.82 21.72
C GLY A 324 -24.26 -3.23 22.08
N THR A 325 -24.24 -4.15 21.12
CA THR A 325 -24.66 -5.55 21.32
C THR A 325 -23.48 -6.43 21.72
N PRO A 326 -23.69 -7.56 22.42
CA PRO A 326 -22.62 -8.50 22.75
C PRO A 326 -21.83 -8.94 21.50
N GLY A 327 -20.50 -8.96 21.60
CA GLY A 327 -19.60 -9.26 20.49
C GLY A 327 -19.31 -8.08 19.57
N SER A 328 -19.77 -6.87 19.91
CA SER A 328 -19.44 -5.66 19.15
C SER A 328 -17.97 -5.27 19.28
N VAL A 329 -17.51 -4.41 18.36
CA VAL A 329 -16.17 -3.82 18.45
C VAL A 329 -15.98 -3.09 19.77
N LYS A 330 -17.02 -2.42 20.28
CA LYS A 330 -17.00 -1.79 21.61
C LYS A 330 -16.60 -2.76 22.72
N ASP A 331 -17.20 -3.95 22.75
CA ASP A 331 -16.85 -4.97 23.74
C ASP A 331 -15.37 -5.40 23.58
N SER A 332 -14.91 -5.57 22.34
CA SER A 332 -13.52 -5.94 22.05
C SER A 332 -12.54 -4.87 22.55
N ILE A 333 -12.84 -3.58 22.32
CA ILE A 333 -12.03 -2.45 22.81
C ILE A 333 -12.01 -2.41 24.34
N GLN A 334 -13.15 -2.65 24.99
CA GLN A 334 -13.23 -2.70 26.46
C GLN A 334 -12.38 -3.82 27.06
N LEU A 335 -12.15 -4.91 26.32
CA LEU A 335 -11.23 -5.97 26.70
C LEU A 335 -9.76 -5.60 26.47
N GLY A 336 -9.47 -4.55 25.71
CA GLY A 336 -8.12 -4.10 25.34
C GLY A 336 -7.69 -4.45 23.92
N ALA A 337 -8.60 -4.84 23.01
CA ALA A 337 -8.29 -4.99 21.61
C ALA A 337 -8.13 -3.62 20.91
N VAL A 338 -7.36 -3.60 19.83
CA VAL A 338 -7.09 -2.42 19.00
C VAL A 338 -7.84 -2.53 17.67
N MET A 339 -8.27 -1.41 17.12
CA MET A 339 -8.97 -1.37 15.83
C MET A 339 -7.97 -1.27 14.67
N GLY A 340 -8.11 -2.16 13.67
CA GLY A 340 -7.23 -2.23 12.51
C GLY A 340 -7.55 -1.23 11.38
N GLY A 341 -8.41 -0.25 11.63
CA GLY A 341 -8.74 0.80 10.66
C GLY A 341 -9.40 0.27 9.38
N GLU A 342 -8.86 0.66 8.23
CA GLU A 342 -9.31 0.24 6.91
C GLU A 342 -8.37 -0.78 6.25
N SER A 343 -7.30 -1.17 6.94
CA SER A 343 -6.29 -2.09 6.40
C SER A 343 -6.78 -3.54 6.40
N THR A 344 -6.30 -4.31 5.43
CA THR A 344 -6.56 -5.75 5.38
C THR A 344 -5.85 -6.48 6.52
N SER A 345 -6.35 -7.63 6.92
CA SER A 345 -5.75 -8.45 7.98
C SER A 345 -4.31 -8.86 7.66
N ALA A 346 -3.98 -9.12 6.40
CA ALA A 346 -2.62 -9.44 5.97
C ALA A 346 -1.66 -8.27 6.21
N LYS A 347 -2.06 -7.05 5.85
CA LYS A 347 -1.27 -5.83 6.11
C LYS A 347 -1.14 -5.54 7.59
N VAL A 348 -2.26 -5.59 8.33
CA VAL A 348 -2.25 -5.42 9.79
C VAL A 348 -1.33 -6.45 10.48
N ARG A 349 -1.34 -7.70 10.01
CA ARG A 349 -0.42 -8.73 10.51
C ARG A 349 1.05 -8.34 10.31
N LEU A 350 1.40 -7.84 9.13
CA LEU A 350 2.77 -7.41 8.84
C LEU A 350 3.19 -6.22 9.70
N LEU A 351 2.31 -5.24 9.89
CA LEU A 351 2.56 -4.11 10.77
C LEU A 351 2.76 -4.56 12.22
N LEU A 352 1.86 -5.40 12.74
CA LEU A 352 1.96 -5.92 14.10
C LEU A 352 3.23 -6.76 14.28
N LEU A 353 3.58 -7.59 13.29
CA LEU A 353 4.84 -8.34 13.26
C LEU A 353 6.05 -7.40 13.31
N TYR A 354 6.04 -6.32 12.51
CA TYR A 354 7.12 -5.34 12.46
C TYR A 354 7.27 -4.61 13.80
N ILE A 355 6.18 -4.07 14.34
CA ILE A 355 6.19 -3.33 15.62
C ILE A 355 6.62 -4.25 16.78
N LEU A 356 6.01 -5.42 16.92
CA LEU A 356 6.31 -6.35 17.99
C LEU A 356 7.73 -6.98 17.90
N SER A 357 8.40 -6.82 16.76
CA SER A 357 9.81 -7.21 16.63
C SER A 357 10.79 -6.10 17.05
N GLN A 358 10.30 -4.89 17.35
CA GLN A 358 11.14 -3.77 17.78
C GLN A 358 11.47 -3.86 19.28
N PRO A 359 12.75 -3.78 19.70
CA PRO A 359 13.10 -3.81 21.13
C PRO A 359 12.42 -2.71 21.95
N LYS A 360 12.36 -1.47 21.43
CA LYS A 360 11.71 -0.33 22.10
C LYS A 360 10.20 -0.54 22.24
N ALA A 361 9.53 -1.10 21.24
CA ALA A 361 8.12 -1.42 21.31
C ALA A 361 7.83 -2.51 22.34
N GLN A 362 8.69 -3.52 22.43
CA GLN A 362 8.59 -4.57 23.44
C GLN A 362 8.85 -4.04 24.87
N GLU A 363 9.75 -3.08 25.03
CA GLU A 363 9.99 -2.39 26.29
C GLU A 363 8.76 -1.58 26.69
N LEU A 364 8.25 -0.72 25.83
CA LEU A 364 7.02 0.06 26.08
C LEU A 364 5.83 -0.84 26.44
N ARG A 365 5.65 -1.94 25.70
CA ARG A 365 4.59 -2.92 25.94
C ARG A 365 4.64 -3.52 27.36
N ARG A 366 5.85 -3.73 27.89
CA ARG A 366 6.04 -4.27 29.25
C ARG A 366 5.86 -3.23 30.34
N GLU A 367 6.35 -2.00 30.10
CA GLU A 367 6.34 -0.92 31.08
C GLU A 367 4.98 -0.23 31.15
N ASP A 368 4.36 0.04 30.01
CA ASP A 368 3.06 0.69 29.90
C ASP A 368 2.22 0.10 28.74
N PRO A 369 1.50 -1.01 29.00
CA PRO A 369 0.67 -1.65 27.99
C PRO A 369 -0.45 -0.76 27.41
N GLU A 370 -0.96 0.21 28.19
CA GLU A 370 -2.00 1.13 27.72
C GLU A 370 -1.43 2.13 26.73
N LEU A 371 -0.28 2.71 27.02
CA LEU A 371 0.44 3.60 26.12
C LEU A 371 0.87 2.87 24.85
N PHE A 372 1.33 1.61 24.97
CA PHE A 372 1.66 0.79 23.81
C PHE A 372 0.44 0.58 22.89
N ARG A 373 -0.74 0.27 23.45
CA ARG A 373 -1.96 0.10 22.65
C ARG A 373 -2.43 1.39 22.02
N ALA A 374 -2.29 2.51 22.72
CA ALA A 374 -2.56 3.84 22.16
C ALA A 374 -1.65 4.14 20.96
N TYR A 375 -0.37 3.88 21.08
CA TYR A 375 0.60 3.98 20.00
C TYR A 375 0.25 3.05 18.83
N LEU A 376 -0.07 1.77 19.12
CA LEU A 376 -0.49 0.81 18.10
C LEU A 376 -1.77 1.26 17.37
N GLN A 377 -2.72 1.86 18.08
CA GLN A 377 -3.94 2.42 17.48
C GLN A 377 -3.62 3.59 16.54
N GLU A 378 -2.69 4.45 16.91
CA GLU A 378 -2.22 5.56 16.06
C GLU A 378 -1.57 5.03 14.78
N CYS A 379 -0.72 4.02 14.89
CA CYS A 379 -0.12 3.35 13.74
C CYS A 379 -1.13 2.69 12.79
N LEU A 380 -2.22 2.15 13.32
CA LEU A 380 -3.24 1.45 12.55
C LEU A 380 -4.31 2.37 11.96
N ASP A 381 -4.64 3.44 12.65
CA ASP A 381 -5.66 4.39 12.24
C ASP A 381 -5.43 5.79 12.85
N PRO A 382 -4.59 6.61 12.23
CA PRO A 382 -4.25 7.95 12.71
C PRO A 382 -5.50 8.85 12.90
N VAL A 383 -6.49 8.72 12.02
CA VAL A 383 -7.73 9.51 12.08
C VAL A 383 -8.57 9.20 13.31
N LEU A 384 -8.55 7.94 13.77
CA LEU A 384 -9.25 7.54 14.99
C LEU A 384 -8.48 7.91 16.26
N SER A 385 -7.15 7.91 16.21
CA SER A 385 -6.33 8.29 17.36
C SER A 385 -6.60 9.73 17.77
N GLU A 386 -6.66 10.66 16.85
CA GLU A 386 -7.02 12.06 17.14
C GLU A 386 -8.37 12.21 17.82
N ARG A 387 -9.38 11.41 17.43
CA ARG A 387 -10.69 11.40 18.09
C ARG A 387 -10.66 10.82 19.49
N LEU A 388 -9.93 9.74 19.72
CA LEU A 388 -9.84 9.09 21.02
C LEU A 388 -9.11 9.97 22.04
N PHE A 389 -8.08 10.70 21.61
CA PHE A 389 -7.37 11.64 22.48
C PHE A 389 -8.15 12.93 22.73
N SER A 390 -8.90 13.44 21.75
CA SER A 390 -9.74 14.64 21.91
C SER A 390 -10.96 14.43 22.84
N ILE A 391 -11.40 13.19 23.04
CA ILE A 391 -12.51 12.86 23.96
C ILE A 391 -12.02 12.67 25.40
N LYS A 392 -10.72 12.40 25.62
CA LYS A 392 -10.13 12.24 26.94
C LYS A 392 -9.51 13.53 27.52
N ALA A 393 -9.42 14.60 26.72
CA ALA A 393 -8.99 15.95 27.14
C ALA A 393 -10.21 16.82 27.44
#